data_53d176cea38cc679a03f88cd72dccd37
#
_entry.id   53d176cea38cc679a03f88cd72dccd37
#
_cell.length_a   1.000
_cell.length_b   1.000
_cell.length_c   1.000
_cell.angle_alpha   90.00
_cell.angle_beta   90.00
_cell.angle_gamma   90.00
#
_symmetry.space_group_name_H-M   'P 1'
#
loop_
_entity.id
_entity.type
_entity.pdbx_description
1 polymer ?
#
loop_
_entity_poly.entity_id
_entity_poly.type
_entity_poly.pdbx_seq_one_letter_code
_entity_poly.pdbx_strand_id
1 'polypeptide(L)'
;MKRNGGTIGVFPLVVEMVVSGFLFLFILVLNLVMGALGYLMEKDDYDPDADLQKINKNPRKFQLGIMLALVEHGSVIALTIMLFIAFSPYNIILGIVWIIFRTGEGLIQYINEPNYWRLIEIARQYSLVSGAGKNSWSDLARSIFKTKDTRFKFAMICWSIGTLAFSIVLVTSDVVPQIIGWLGIVASVLVGFGTGIKLVKPRFKFEVVGALFGMLFEVIIGGWLLFYSII
;
A
#
# COMPACT_ATOMS: atom_id res chain seq x y z
N MET A 1 40.44 -27.13 -4.18
CA MET A 1 40.19 -26.03 -5.12
C MET A 1 39.57 -24.89 -4.32
N LYS A 2 40.38 -23.90 -3.88
CA LYS A 2 39.94 -22.76 -3.06
C LYS A 2 39.18 -21.80 -3.99
N ARG A 3 37.88 -21.62 -3.78
CA ARG A 3 37.13 -20.50 -4.36
C ARG A 3 37.54 -19.22 -3.61
N ASN A 4 38.26 -18.36 -4.27
CA ASN A 4 38.44 -16.99 -3.86
C ASN A 4 37.08 -16.27 -3.92
N GLY A 5 36.37 -16.23 -2.79
CA GLY A 5 35.21 -15.38 -2.61
C GLY A 5 35.66 -13.93 -2.48
N GLY A 6 35.60 -13.19 -3.57
CA GLY A 6 35.79 -11.75 -3.52
C GLY A 6 34.73 -11.11 -2.63
N THR A 7 35.14 -10.25 -1.74
CA THR A 7 34.36 -9.36 -0.87
C THR A 7 33.63 -8.25 -1.67
N ILE A 8 33.02 -8.60 -2.78
CA ILE A 8 32.26 -7.66 -3.62
C ILE A 8 30.80 -7.81 -3.23
N GLY A 9 30.27 -6.97 -2.37
CA GLY A 9 28.84 -6.83 -2.28
C GLY A 9 28.17 -6.68 -0.91
N VAL A 10 28.91 -6.70 0.21
CA VAL A 10 28.24 -6.62 1.54
C VAL A 10 27.75 -5.20 1.85
N PHE A 11 28.52 -4.17 1.50
CA PHE A 11 28.17 -2.78 1.81
C PHE A 11 26.92 -2.25 1.08
N PRO A 12 26.73 -2.46 -0.24
CA PRO A 12 25.51 -2.00 -0.92
C PRO A 12 24.24 -2.63 -0.34
N LEU A 13 24.27 -3.93 -0.05
CA LEU A 13 23.11 -4.68 0.46
C LEU A 13 22.64 -4.20 1.84
N VAL A 14 23.55 -3.78 2.72
CA VAL A 14 23.20 -3.24 4.05
C VAL A 14 22.45 -1.91 3.90
N VAL A 15 22.87 -1.04 3.00
CA VAL A 15 22.20 0.24 2.76
C VAL A 15 20.78 0.02 2.25
N GLU A 16 20.60 -0.85 1.25
CA GLU A 16 19.29 -1.16 0.68
C GLU A 16 18.36 -1.79 1.74
N MET A 17 18.87 -2.65 2.60
CA MET A 17 18.09 -3.26 3.68
C MET A 17 17.66 -2.22 4.73
N VAL A 18 18.57 -1.36 5.18
CA VAL A 18 18.27 -0.28 6.15
C VAL A 18 17.27 0.71 5.58
N VAL A 19 17.47 1.15 4.33
CA VAL A 19 16.52 2.05 3.65
C VAL A 19 15.16 1.38 3.49
N SER A 20 15.13 0.08 3.15
CA SER A 20 13.87 -0.66 3.05
C SER A 20 13.15 -0.76 4.40
N GLY A 21 13.88 -1.01 5.48
CA GLY A 21 13.33 -1.03 6.84
C GLY A 21 12.72 0.31 7.23
N PHE A 22 13.43 1.41 6.95
CA PHE A 22 12.90 2.77 7.14
C PHE A 22 11.64 3.01 6.30
N LEU A 23 11.64 2.65 5.02
CA LEU A 23 10.51 2.86 4.12
C LEU A 23 9.26 2.08 4.56
N PHE A 24 9.39 0.83 5.03
CA PHE A 24 8.26 0.09 5.60
C PHE A 24 7.60 0.85 6.74
N LEU A 25 8.40 1.29 7.72
CA LEU A 25 7.86 2.02 8.88
C LEU A 25 7.32 3.41 8.49
N PHE A 26 7.96 4.08 7.55
CA PHE A 26 7.54 5.38 7.04
C PHE A 26 6.19 5.30 6.33
N ILE A 27 5.99 4.32 5.44
CA ILE A 27 4.71 4.04 4.75
C ILE A 27 3.61 3.78 5.78
N LEU A 28 3.88 2.97 6.80
CA LEU A 28 2.91 2.71 7.86
C LEU A 28 2.50 3.99 8.60
N VAL A 29 3.47 4.83 8.97
CA VAL A 29 3.21 6.11 9.62
C VAL A 29 2.38 7.02 8.72
N LEU A 30 2.70 7.10 7.43
CA LEU A 30 1.91 7.89 6.47
C LEU A 30 0.46 7.39 6.40
N ASN A 31 0.23 6.07 6.36
CA ASN A 31 -1.12 5.50 6.36
C ASN A 31 -1.92 5.85 7.62
N LEU A 32 -1.29 5.79 8.79
CA LEU A 32 -1.92 6.21 10.05
C LEU A 32 -2.27 7.70 10.07
N VAL A 33 -1.37 8.56 9.60
CA VAL A 33 -1.59 10.00 9.51
C VAL A 33 -2.70 10.32 8.52
N MET A 34 -2.71 9.70 7.34
CA MET A 34 -3.77 9.86 6.35
C MET A 34 -5.13 9.44 6.88
N GLY A 35 -5.21 8.32 7.61
CA GLY A 35 -6.41 7.90 8.31
C GLY A 35 -6.91 8.95 9.32
N ALA A 36 -6.03 9.52 10.13
CA ALA A 36 -6.36 10.59 11.09
C ALA A 36 -6.80 11.90 10.40
N LEU A 37 -6.30 12.15 9.19
CA LEU A 37 -6.75 13.27 8.36
C LEU A 37 -8.11 13.01 7.70
N GLY A 38 -8.64 11.79 7.77
CA GLY A 38 -9.90 11.39 7.14
C GLY A 38 -9.77 11.12 5.64
N TYR A 39 -8.54 10.93 5.15
CA TYR A 39 -8.28 10.38 3.84
C TYR A 39 -8.43 8.86 3.94
N LEU A 40 -9.47 8.31 3.34
CA LEU A 40 -9.75 6.86 3.38
C LEU A 40 -9.40 6.24 2.04
N MET A 41 -8.61 5.17 2.06
CA MET A 41 -8.29 4.38 0.86
C MET A 41 -9.44 3.46 0.49
N GLU A 42 -10.11 2.92 1.49
CA GLU A 42 -11.26 2.03 1.34
C GLU A 42 -12.36 2.42 2.32
N LYS A 43 -13.62 2.31 1.89
CA LYS A 43 -14.80 2.53 2.71
C LYS A 43 -15.93 1.63 2.23
N ASP A 44 -16.53 0.87 3.14
CA ASP A 44 -17.60 -0.07 2.80
C ASP A 44 -18.90 0.63 2.39
N ASP A 45 -19.23 1.74 3.07
CA ASP A 45 -20.43 2.53 2.82
C ASP A 45 -20.07 3.99 2.52
N TYR A 46 -20.25 4.40 1.28
CA TYR A 46 -20.09 5.80 0.88
C TYR A 46 -21.41 6.55 1.06
N ASP A 47 -21.37 7.60 1.89
CA ASP A 47 -22.35 8.67 1.90
C ASP A 47 -21.75 9.90 1.20
N PRO A 48 -21.96 10.05 -0.11
CA PRO A 48 -21.36 11.13 -0.88
C PRO A 48 -21.72 12.52 -0.32
N ASP A 49 -22.93 12.68 0.21
CA ASP A 49 -23.40 13.96 0.74
C ASP A 49 -22.65 14.35 2.01
N ALA A 50 -22.51 13.42 2.94
CA ALA A 50 -21.74 13.64 4.15
C ALA A 50 -20.24 13.82 3.85
N ASP A 51 -19.68 13.03 2.93
CA ASP A 51 -18.27 13.11 2.55
C ASP A 51 -17.96 14.45 1.84
N LEU A 52 -18.82 14.91 0.91
CA LEU A 52 -18.66 16.21 0.25
C LEU A 52 -18.76 17.38 1.23
N GLN A 53 -19.71 17.34 2.18
CA GLN A 53 -19.81 18.35 3.23
C GLN A 53 -18.56 18.39 4.10
N LYS A 54 -18.00 17.22 4.46
CA LYS A 54 -16.77 17.11 5.25
C LYS A 54 -15.56 17.68 4.51
N ILE A 55 -15.43 17.37 3.20
CA ILE A 55 -14.37 17.91 2.35
C ILE A 55 -14.51 19.44 2.23
N ASN A 56 -15.72 19.95 1.98
CA ASN A 56 -15.96 21.39 1.86
C ASN A 56 -15.69 22.14 3.16
N LYS A 57 -15.97 21.53 4.31
CA LYS A 57 -15.68 22.13 5.63
C LYS A 57 -14.20 22.34 5.88
N ASN A 58 -13.34 21.44 5.37
CA ASN A 58 -11.89 21.54 5.54
C ASN A 58 -11.12 21.02 4.32
N PRO A 59 -11.15 21.75 3.20
CA PRO A 59 -10.52 21.31 1.95
C PRO A 59 -8.98 21.19 2.07
N ARG A 60 -8.33 22.02 2.88
CA ARG A 60 -6.88 21.93 3.10
C ARG A 60 -6.47 20.64 3.78
N LYS A 61 -7.27 20.16 4.73
CA LYS A 61 -7.02 18.87 5.40
C LYS A 61 -7.10 17.70 4.40
N PHE A 62 -8.08 17.74 3.50
CA PHE A 62 -8.25 16.74 2.46
C PHE A 62 -7.12 16.80 1.42
N GLN A 63 -6.70 18.01 1.00
CA GLN A 63 -5.54 18.21 0.12
C GLN A 63 -4.27 17.61 0.73
N LEU A 64 -4.02 17.87 2.01
CA LEU A 64 -2.87 17.30 2.72
C LEU A 64 -2.90 15.77 2.68
N GLY A 65 -4.08 15.16 2.89
CA GLY A 65 -4.24 13.71 2.77
C GLY A 65 -3.84 13.18 1.40
N ILE A 66 -4.25 13.84 0.30
CA ILE A 66 -3.88 13.46 -1.07
C ILE A 66 -2.37 13.62 -1.28
N MET A 67 -1.76 14.72 -0.80
CA MET A 67 -0.31 14.93 -0.93
C MET A 67 0.50 13.85 -0.20
N LEU A 68 0.06 13.46 1.00
CA LEU A 68 0.68 12.37 1.74
C LEU A 68 0.50 11.02 1.04
N ALA A 69 -0.66 10.78 0.40
CA ALA A 69 -0.89 9.59 -0.40
C ALA A 69 0.08 9.51 -1.60
N LEU A 70 0.33 10.63 -2.29
CA LEU A 70 1.32 10.67 -3.36
C LEU A 70 2.74 10.35 -2.87
N VAL A 71 3.13 10.85 -1.70
CA VAL A 71 4.42 10.53 -1.06
C VAL A 71 4.47 9.05 -0.68
N GLU A 72 3.38 8.52 -0.13
CA GLU A 72 3.25 7.10 0.24
C GLU A 72 3.42 6.20 -0.98
N HIS A 73 2.69 6.44 -2.07
CA HIS A 73 2.79 5.64 -3.30
C HIS A 73 4.20 5.70 -3.91
N GLY A 74 4.85 6.87 -3.88
CA GLY A 74 6.26 7.02 -4.27
C GLY A 74 7.20 6.21 -3.38
N SER A 75 6.92 6.17 -2.07
CA SER A 75 7.69 5.38 -1.10
C SER A 75 7.52 3.87 -1.31
N VAL A 76 6.33 3.40 -1.71
CA VAL A 76 6.08 2.00 -2.09
C VAL A 76 6.94 1.62 -3.30
N ILE A 77 7.03 2.48 -4.32
CA ILE A 77 7.87 2.22 -5.49
C ILE A 77 9.36 2.21 -5.10
N ALA A 78 9.81 3.15 -4.28
CA ALA A 78 11.18 3.18 -3.77
C ALA A 78 11.52 1.91 -2.97
N LEU A 79 10.66 1.51 -2.03
CA LEU A 79 10.77 0.27 -1.27
C LEU A 79 10.88 -0.95 -2.20
N THR A 80 10.05 -0.99 -3.23
CA THR A 80 10.02 -2.08 -4.21
C THR A 80 11.38 -2.23 -4.89
N ILE A 81 11.99 -1.13 -5.32
CA ILE A 81 13.31 -1.13 -5.98
C ILE A 81 14.41 -1.54 -4.99
N MET A 82 14.42 -0.99 -3.77
CA MET A 82 15.42 -1.33 -2.76
C MET A 82 15.40 -2.82 -2.40
N LEU A 83 14.21 -3.38 -2.17
CA LEU A 83 14.09 -4.81 -1.88
C LEU A 83 14.41 -5.70 -3.08
N PHE A 84 14.12 -5.26 -4.31
CA PHE A 84 14.55 -5.98 -5.50
C PHE A 84 16.07 -6.05 -5.57
N ILE A 85 16.78 -4.94 -5.36
CA ILE A 85 18.24 -4.92 -5.37
C ILE A 85 18.80 -5.82 -4.27
N ALA A 86 18.26 -5.75 -3.05
CA ALA A 86 18.76 -6.50 -1.91
C ALA A 86 18.51 -8.02 -2.02
N PHE A 87 17.35 -8.43 -2.53
CA PHE A 87 16.91 -9.83 -2.42
C PHE A 87 16.83 -10.60 -3.75
N SER A 88 16.87 -9.94 -4.93
CA SER A 88 16.86 -10.62 -6.21
C SER A 88 18.07 -11.57 -6.43
N PRO A 89 19.27 -11.36 -5.83
CA PRO A 89 20.36 -12.31 -5.94
C PRO A 89 20.07 -13.68 -5.32
N TYR A 90 19.13 -13.78 -4.38
CA TYR A 90 18.72 -15.06 -3.79
C TYR A 90 17.74 -15.82 -4.69
N ASN A 91 16.84 -15.12 -5.38
CA ASN A 91 15.93 -15.71 -6.37
C ASN A 91 15.42 -14.63 -7.34
N ILE A 92 16.00 -14.57 -8.52
CA ILE A 92 15.70 -13.55 -9.52
C ILE A 92 14.25 -13.62 -10.03
N ILE A 93 13.67 -14.83 -10.14
CA ILE A 93 12.29 -15.01 -10.63
C ILE A 93 11.31 -14.41 -9.63
N LEU A 94 11.46 -14.73 -8.35
CA LEU A 94 10.62 -14.15 -7.28
C LEU A 94 10.86 -12.65 -7.14
N GLY A 95 12.11 -12.18 -7.34
CA GLY A 95 12.42 -10.75 -7.39
C GLY A 95 11.68 -10.04 -8.54
N ILE A 96 11.61 -10.64 -9.73
CA ILE A 96 10.84 -10.08 -10.86
C ILE A 96 9.34 -10.05 -10.56
N VAL A 97 8.79 -11.11 -9.96
CA VAL A 97 7.39 -11.11 -9.51
C VAL A 97 7.14 -9.99 -8.51
N TRP A 98 8.01 -9.85 -7.50
CA TRP A 98 7.94 -8.77 -6.53
C TRP A 98 7.91 -7.40 -7.19
N ILE A 99 8.90 -7.06 -8.03
CA ILE A 99 9.02 -5.71 -8.60
C ILE A 99 7.84 -5.38 -9.52
N ILE A 100 7.34 -6.33 -10.32
CA ILE A 100 6.20 -6.12 -11.22
C ILE A 100 4.94 -5.81 -10.41
N PHE A 101 4.59 -6.66 -9.47
CA PHE A 101 3.32 -6.55 -8.75
C PHE A 101 3.32 -5.40 -7.76
N ARG A 102 4.42 -5.14 -7.04
CA ARG A 102 4.50 -4.02 -6.09
C ARG A 102 4.57 -2.66 -6.81
N THR A 103 5.27 -2.57 -7.95
CA THR A 103 5.21 -1.36 -8.78
C THR A 103 3.81 -1.16 -9.34
N GLY A 104 3.16 -2.23 -9.80
CA GLY A 104 1.77 -2.20 -10.27
C GLY A 104 0.81 -1.68 -9.21
N GLU A 105 0.94 -2.12 -7.97
CA GLU A 105 0.19 -1.60 -6.82
C GLU A 105 0.36 -0.08 -6.67
N GLY A 106 1.60 0.39 -6.56
CA GLY A 106 1.90 1.81 -6.39
C GLY A 106 1.34 2.66 -7.55
N LEU A 107 1.49 2.20 -8.80
CA LEU A 107 0.98 2.90 -9.98
C LEU A 107 -0.54 2.94 -10.03
N ILE A 108 -1.24 1.84 -9.71
CA ILE A 108 -2.71 1.80 -9.67
C ILE A 108 -3.23 2.82 -8.66
N GLN A 109 -2.61 2.93 -7.50
CA GLN A 109 -3.00 3.88 -6.48
C GLN A 109 -2.67 5.32 -6.90
N TYR A 110 -1.48 5.56 -7.44
CA TYR A 110 -1.05 6.88 -7.92
C TYR A 110 -2.02 7.48 -8.97
N ILE A 111 -2.49 6.67 -9.92
CA ILE A 111 -3.44 7.10 -10.98
C ILE A 111 -4.81 7.53 -10.40
N ASN A 112 -5.13 7.17 -9.17
CA ASN A 112 -6.38 7.58 -8.53
C ASN A 112 -6.38 9.01 -7.99
N GLU A 113 -5.22 9.55 -7.64
CA GLU A 113 -5.11 10.79 -6.88
C GLU A 113 -5.62 12.03 -7.62
N PRO A 114 -5.44 12.19 -8.94
CA PRO A 114 -6.04 13.30 -9.68
C PRO A 114 -7.57 13.33 -9.58
N ASN A 115 -8.23 12.18 -9.56
CA ASN A 115 -9.69 12.10 -9.40
C ASN A 115 -10.12 12.51 -7.98
N TYR A 116 -9.34 12.14 -6.97
CA TYR A 116 -9.57 12.56 -5.60
C TYR A 116 -9.36 14.07 -5.42
N TRP A 117 -8.39 14.65 -6.11
CA TRP A 117 -8.19 16.10 -6.12
C TRP A 117 -9.42 16.84 -6.65
N ARG A 118 -10.09 16.28 -7.67
CA ARG A 118 -11.35 16.85 -8.23
C ARG A 118 -12.49 16.88 -7.21
N LEU A 119 -12.50 16.00 -6.20
CA LEU A 119 -13.54 16.01 -5.16
C LEU A 119 -13.59 17.34 -4.38
N ILE A 120 -12.50 18.08 -4.31
CA ILE A 120 -12.46 19.39 -3.64
C ILE A 120 -13.36 20.39 -4.38
N GLU A 121 -13.25 20.44 -5.71
CA GLU A 121 -14.11 21.32 -6.51
C GLU A 121 -15.56 20.81 -6.53
N ILE A 122 -15.76 19.51 -6.63
CA ILE A 122 -17.10 18.91 -6.54
C ILE A 122 -17.76 19.25 -5.20
N ALA A 123 -17.05 19.18 -4.09
CA ALA A 123 -17.56 19.51 -2.77
C ALA A 123 -17.94 21.01 -2.65
N ARG A 124 -17.14 21.87 -3.28
CA ARG A 124 -17.44 23.30 -3.35
C ARG A 124 -18.72 23.55 -4.16
N GLN A 125 -18.85 22.98 -5.36
CA GLN A 125 -20.04 23.14 -6.21
C GLN A 125 -21.29 22.56 -5.55
N TYR A 126 -21.16 21.40 -4.90
CA TYR A 126 -22.24 20.79 -4.12
C TYR A 126 -22.79 21.74 -3.05
N SER A 127 -21.92 22.53 -2.41
CA SER A 127 -22.34 23.49 -1.37
C SER A 127 -23.07 24.72 -1.90
N LEU A 128 -22.94 25.03 -3.19
CA LEU A 128 -23.54 26.21 -3.82
C LEU A 128 -24.94 25.94 -4.40
N VAL A 129 -25.32 24.68 -4.50
CA VAL A 129 -26.60 24.27 -5.11
C VAL A 129 -27.55 23.70 -4.06
N SER A 130 -28.85 23.68 -4.39
CA SER A 130 -29.90 23.09 -3.54
C SER A 130 -30.84 22.18 -4.36
N GLY A 131 -31.59 21.35 -3.69
CA GLY A 131 -32.58 20.47 -4.31
C GLY A 131 -31.95 19.47 -5.31
N ALA A 132 -32.58 19.32 -6.46
CA ALA A 132 -32.17 18.36 -7.50
C ALA A 132 -30.72 18.56 -8.02
N GLY A 133 -30.20 19.80 -7.95
CA GLY A 133 -28.83 20.08 -8.36
C GLY A 133 -27.78 19.35 -7.54
N LYS A 134 -28.06 19.03 -6.26
CA LYS A 134 -27.15 18.26 -5.41
C LYS A 134 -26.98 16.83 -5.88
N ASN A 135 -28.03 16.20 -6.38
CA ASN A 135 -28.00 14.79 -6.77
C ASN A 135 -26.92 14.52 -7.83
N SER A 136 -26.78 15.40 -8.81
CA SER A 136 -25.77 15.24 -9.87
C SER A 136 -24.33 15.26 -9.33
N TRP A 137 -24.06 16.13 -8.35
CA TRP A 137 -22.74 16.21 -7.71
C TRP A 137 -22.48 15.02 -6.79
N SER A 138 -23.51 14.56 -6.07
CA SER A 138 -23.43 13.35 -5.24
C SER A 138 -23.15 12.09 -6.08
N ASP A 139 -23.83 11.96 -7.23
CA ASP A 139 -23.62 10.82 -8.14
C ASP A 139 -22.21 10.84 -8.75
N LEU A 140 -21.70 12.02 -9.11
CA LEU A 140 -20.32 12.16 -9.59
C LEU A 140 -19.31 11.79 -8.52
N ALA A 141 -19.48 12.26 -7.28
CA ALA A 141 -18.61 11.91 -6.16
C ALA A 141 -18.68 10.40 -5.87
N ARG A 142 -19.88 9.81 -5.87
CA ARG A 142 -20.08 8.35 -5.70
C ARG A 142 -19.31 7.55 -6.75
N SER A 143 -19.33 7.99 -8.00
CA SER A 143 -18.57 7.34 -9.07
C SER A 143 -17.07 7.37 -8.82
N ILE A 144 -16.52 8.51 -8.34
CA ILE A 144 -15.11 8.65 -8.02
C ILE A 144 -14.73 7.74 -6.84
N PHE A 145 -15.51 7.73 -5.77
CA PHE A 145 -15.27 6.86 -4.61
C PHE A 145 -15.31 5.38 -4.99
N LYS A 146 -16.32 4.96 -5.76
CA LYS A 146 -16.44 3.56 -6.21
C LYS A 146 -15.27 3.15 -7.11
N THR A 147 -14.81 4.04 -7.98
CA THR A 147 -13.65 3.78 -8.84
C THR A 147 -12.39 3.60 -8.01
N LYS A 148 -12.16 4.47 -7.01
CA LYS A 148 -11.00 4.34 -6.11
C LYS A 148 -11.04 3.04 -5.31
N ASP A 149 -12.18 2.71 -4.72
CA ASP A 149 -12.37 1.46 -3.98
C ASP A 149 -12.07 0.21 -4.83
N THR A 150 -12.59 0.19 -6.06
CA THR A 150 -12.32 -0.91 -6.99
C THR A 150 -10.83 -1.02 -7.32
N ARG A 151 -10.17 0.09 -7.64
CA ARG A 151 -8.73 0.12 -7.95
C ARG A 151 -7.88 -0.24 -6.73
N PHE A 152 -8.28 0.20 -5.54
CA PHE A 152 -7.62 -0.21 -4.29
C PHE A 152 -7.66 -1.72 -4.10
N LYS A 153 -8.78 -2.38 -4.36
CA LYS A 153 -8.87 -3.85 -4.30
C LYS A 153 -7.93 -4.52 -5.29
N PHE A 154 -7.80 -4.01 -6.51
CA PHE A 154 -6.82 -4.53 -7.47
C PHE A 154 -5.37 -4.28 -6.99
N ALA A 155 -5.09 -3.13 -6.40
CA ALA A 155 -3.79 -2.84 -5.80
C ALA A 155 -3.47 -3.83 -4.67
N MET A 156 -4.45 -4.19 -3.82
CA MET A 156 -4.26 -5.18 -2.73
C MET A 156 -4.01 -6.59 -3.26
N ILE A 157 -4.59 -6.97 -4.40
CA ILE A 157 -4.23 -8.24 -5.07
C ILE A 157 -2.77 -8.19 -5.55
N CYS A 158 -2.34 -7.08 -6.14
CA CYS A 158 -0.94 -6.91 -6.53
C CYS A 158 -0.02 -6.94 -5.30
N TRP A 159 -0.38 -6.25 -4.22
CA TRP A 159 0.33 -6.31 -2.93
C TRP A 159 0.49 -7.76 -2.45
N SER A 160 -0.59 -8.52 -2.47
CA SER A 160 -0.61 -9.92 -2.03
C SER A 160 0.35 -10.79 -2.84
N ILE A 161 0.30 -10.73 -4.17
CA ILE A 161 1.16 -11.54 -5.04
C ILE A 161 2.63 -11.14 -4.87
N GLY A 162 2.94 -9.84 -4.87
CA GLY A 162 4.29 -9.34 -4.66
C GLY A 162 4.83 -9.74 -3.29
N THR A 163 4.08 -9.45 -2.22
CA THR A 163 4.49 -9.78 -0.85
C THR A 163 4.65 -11.28 -0.63
N LEU A 164 3.83 -12.13 -1.27
CA LEU A 164 4.00 -13.57 -1.24
C LEU A 164 5.34 -13.99 -1.86
N ALA A 165 5.68 -13.46 -3.04
CA ALA A 165 6.96 -13.75 -3.70
C ALA A 165 8.15 -13.33 -2.83
N PHE A 166 8.11 -12.14 -2.24
CA PHE A 166 9.14 -11.66 -1.32
C PHE A 166 9.25 -12.54 -0.07
N SER A 167 8.13 -12.91 0.54
CA SER A 167 8.10 -13.72 1.75
C SER A 167 8.67 -15.13 1.51
N ILE A 168 8.46 -15.72 0.33
CA ILE A 168 9.09 -16.99 -0.06
C ILE A 168 10.61 -16.81 -0.11
N VAL A 169 11.12 -15.71 -0.66
CA VAL A 169 12.57 -15.41 -0.64
C VAL A 169 13.08 -15.33 0.79
N LEU A 170 12.37 -14.67 1.70
CA LEU A 170 12.77 -14.58 3.12
C LEU A 170 12.84 -15.94 3.80
N VAL A 171 11.90 -16.86 3.51
CA VAL A 171 11.90 -18.21 4.08
C VAL A 171 13.07 -19.06 3.56
N THR A 172 13.50 -18.82 2.31
CA THR A 172 14.47 -19.69 1.62
C THR A 172 15.89 -19.14 1.63
N SER A 173 16.12 -17.89 2.04
CA SER A 173 17.42 -17.21 1.93
C SER A 173 18.27 -17.22 3.20
N ASP A 174 17.69 -17.58 4.35
CA ASP A 174 18.34 -17.54 5.68
C ASP A 174 18.90 -16.14 6.10
N VAL A 175 18.56 -15.07 5.36
CA VAL A 175 19.01 -13.69 5.65
C VAL A 175 18.21 -13.07 6.78
N VAL A 176 16.95 -13.49 6.91
CA VAL A 176 15.98 -13.02 7.90
C VAL A 176 15.44 -14.25 8.63
N PRO A 177 15.10 -14.17 9.94
CA PRO A 177 14.46 -15.29 10.63
C PRO A 177 13.25 -15.80 9.85
N GLN A 178 13.22 -17.07 9.54
CA GLN A 178 12.19 -17.70 8.69
C GLN A 178 10.77 -17.42 9.18
N ILE A 179 10.58 -17.24 10.49
CA ILE A 179 9.25 -16.92 11.06
C ILE A 179 8.67 -15.62 10.50
N ILE A 180 9.52 -14.63 10.14
CA ILE A 180 9.09 -13.39 9.53
C ILE A 180 8.60 -13.65 8.10
N GLY A 181 9.31 -14.48 7.33
CA GLY A 181 8.86 -14.89 6.01
C GLY A 181 7.53 -15.65 6.05
N TRP A 182 7.36 -16.59 7.00
CA TRP A 182 6.09 -17.30 7.19
C TRP A 182 4.94 -16.36 7.56
N LEU A 183 5.18 -15.37 8.41
CA LEU A 183 4.19 -14.33 8.73
C LEU A 183 3.76 -13.57 7.46
N GLY A 184 4.72 -13.21 6.59
CA GLY A 184 4.42 -12.56 5.32
C GLY A 184 3.65 -13.44 4.34
N ILE A 185 3.92 -14.75 4.29
CA ILE A 185 3.12 -15.70 3.50
C ILE A 185 1.67 -15.72 3.98
N VAL A 186 1.47 -15.86 5.30
CA VAL A 186 0.12 -15.86 5.90
C VAL A 186 -0.60 -14.54 5.60
N ALA A 187 0.05 -13.41 5.83
CA ALA A 187 -0.49 -12.08 5.53
C ALA A 187 -0.93 -11.95 4.07
N SER A 188 -0.05 -12.34 3.14
CA SER A 188 -0.31 -12.29 1.69
C SER A 188 -1.53 -13.11 1.29
N VAL A 189 -1.62 -14.34 1.78
CA VAL A 189 -2.75 -15.24 1.48
C VAL A 189 -4.05 -14.66 2.04
N LEU A 190 -4.04 -14.17 3.28
CA LEU A 190 -5.23 -13.60 3.92
C LEU A 190 -5.72 -12.33 3.21
N VAL A 191 -4.80 -11.43 2.84
CA VAL A 191 -5.14 -10.19 2.10
C VAL A 191 -5.66 -10.54 0.71
N GLY A 192 -4.94 -11.37 -0.05
CA GLY A 192 -5.31 -11.71 -1.43
C GLY A 192 -6.65 -12.44 -1.50
N PHE A 193 -6.84 -13.44 -0.64
CA PHE A 193 -8.08 -14.21 -0.59
C PHE A 193 -9.25 -13.36 -0.06
N GLY A 194 -9.04 -12.60 1.01
CA GLY A 194 -10.05 -11.70 1.57
C GLY A 194 -10.51 -10.66 0.56
N THR A 195 -9.56 -10.00 -0.13
CA THR A 195 -9.85 -9.03 -1.18
C THR A 195 -10.53 -9.67 -2.39
N GLY A 196 -10.08 -10.85 -2.82
CA GLY A 196 -10.70 -11.61 -3.91
C GLY A 196 -12.16 -11.96 -3.62
N ILE A 197 -12.47 -12.42 -2.40
CA ILE A 197 -13.86 -12.67 -1.98
C ILE A 197 -14.67 -11.36 -1.96
N LYS A 198 -14.11 -10.28 -1.45
CA LYS A 198 -14.80 -8.97 -1.36
C LYS A 198 -15.17 -8.41 -2.74
N LEU A 199 -14.40 -8.70 -3.79
CA LEU A 199 -14.75 -8.35 -5.17
C LEU A 199 -16.06 -9.03 -5.62
N VAL A 200 -16.33 -10.26 -5.15
CA VAL A 200 -17.52 -11.04 -5.52
C VAL A 200 -18.65 -10.85 -4.49
N LYS A 201 -18.28 -10.72 -3.21
CA LYS A 201 -19.20 -10.57 -2.08
C LYS A 201 -18.82 -9.34 -1.24
N PRO A 202 -19.28 -8.12 -1.62
CA PRO A 202 -18.83 -6.87 -0.99
C PRO A 202 -19.05 -6.75 0.52
N ARG A 203 -20.02 -7.51 1.08
CA ARG A 203 -20.30 -7.51 2.53
C ARG A 203 -19.37 -8.39 3.37
N PHE A 204 -18.44 -9.08 2.74
CA PHE A 204 -17.51 -9.96 3.43
C PHE A 204 -16.41 -9.12 4.10
N LYS A 205 -16.18 -9.32 5.40
CA LYS A 205 -15.27 -8.48 6.22
C LYS A 205 -13.97 -9.19 6.62
N PHE A 206 -13.59 -10.25 5.95
CA PHE A 206 -12.41 -11.05 6.30
C PHE A 206 -11.10 -10.31 5.96
N GLU A 207 -11.15 -9.32 5.06
CA GLU A 207 -10.00 -8.49 4.71
C GLU A 207 -9.39 -7.75 5.92
N VAL A 208 -10.19 -7.43 6.94
CA VAL A 208 -9.71 -6.79 8.18
C VAL A 208 -8.67 -7.67 8.88
N VAL A 209 -8.90 -8.99 8.92
CA VAL A 209 -7.92 -9.92 9.48
C VAL A 209 -6.64 -9.92 8.66
N GLY A 210 -6.77 -9.97 7.32
CA GLY A 210 -5.62 -9.88 6.42
C GLY A 210 -4.83 -8.59 6.60
N ALA A 211 -5.51 -7.44 6.71
CA ALA A 211 -4.89 -6.14 6.92
C ALA A 211 -4.10 -6.08 8.25
N LEU A 212 -4.62 -6.68 9.33
CA LEU A 212 -3.91 -6.76 10.61
C LEU A 212 -2.62 -7.59 10.49
N PHE A 213 -2.69 -8.76 9.83
CA PHE A 213 -1.50 -9.58 9.58
C PHE A 213 -0.51 -8.89 8.66
N GLY A 214 -0.99 -8.17 7.62
CA GLY A 214 -0.16 -7.37 6.72
C GLY A 214 0.60 -6.28 7.48
N MET A 215 -0.11 -5.50 8.30
CA MET A 215 0.50 -4.46 9.13
C MET A 215 1.53 -5.04 10.11
N LEU A 216 1.21 -6.15 10.77
CA LEU A 216 2.12 -6.83 11.69
C LEU A 216 3.39 -7.29 10.95
N PHE A 217 3.25 -7.88 9.76
CA PHE A 217 4.38 -8.27 8.93
C PHE A 217 5.26 -7.07 8.57
N GLU A 218 4.67 -5.97 8.10
CA GLU A 218 5.40 -4.78 7.69
C GLU A 218 6.14 -4.11 8.85
N VAL A 219 5.55 -4.08 10.07
CA VAL A 219 6.22 -3.60 11.28
C VAL A 219 7.42 -4.47 11.64
N ILE A 220 7.24 -5.79 11.65
CA ILE A 220 8.29 -6.72 12.08
C ILE A 220 9.43 -6.76 11.06
N ILE A 221 9.13 -6.88 9.76
CA ILE A 221 10.18 -6.89 8.73
C ILE A 221 10.86 -5.54 8.63
N GLY A 222 10.11 -4.43 8.72
CA GLY A 222 10.66 -3.08 8.71
C GLY A 222 11.61 -2.85 9.88
N GLY A 223 11.20 -3.23 11.09
CA GLY A 223 12.03 -3.17 12.28
C GLY A 223 13.27 -4.07 12.17
N TRP A 224 13.11 -5.31 11.68
CA TRP A 224 14.23 -6.21 11.45
C TRP A 224 15.25 -5.60 10.48
N LEU A 225 14.83 -5.20 9.31
CA LEU A 225 15.73 -4.64 8.28
C LEU A 225 16.41 -3.36 8.75
N LEU A 226 15.74 -2.53 9.57
CA LEU A 226 16.31 -1.29 10.06
C LEU A 226 17.35 -1.49 11.14
N PHE A 227 17.15 -2.43 12.06
CA PHE A 227 17.99 -2.55 13.27
C PHE A 227 18.97 -3.72 13.22
N TYR A 228 18.64 -4.84 12.60
CA TYR A 228 19.48 -6.04 12.62
C TYR A 228 20.37 -6.20 11.39
N SER A 229 20.13 -5.48 10.30
CA SER A 229 21.04 -5.51 9.16
C SER A 229 22.35 -4.73 9.39
N ILE A 230 22.46 -4.04 10.53
CA ILE A 230 23.63 -3.24 10.91
C ILE A 230 24.56 -4.02 11.85
N ILE A 231 24.07 -5.09 12.50
CA ILE A 231 24.82 -5.96 13.42
C ILE A 231 25.42 -7.14 12.66
#